data_36d12c8cfc810b4f647021c62d70b075
#
_entry.id   36d12c8cfc810b4f647021c62d70b075
#
_cell.length_a   1.000
_cell.length_b   1.000
_cell.length_c   1.000
_cell.angle_alpha   90.00
_cell.angle_beta   90.00
_cell.angle_gamma   90.00
#
_symmetry.space_group_name_H-M   'P 1'
#
loop_
_entity.id
_entity.type
_entity.pdbx_description
1 polymer ?
#
loop_
_entity_poly.entity_id
_entity_poly.type
_entity_poly.pdbx_seq_one_letter_code
_entity_poly.pdbx_strand_id
1 'polypeptide(L)'
;MPGSDLLALVKLWDHLAERRRALSSNQFRRECRAEHLNFLRVREWIDLHRQLTRAAAKLDIRPEATPTDDGDGGAGDAHPDQVHRAVLAGLLSHIGMKEKPDDKAGSKAAGPPGGRDRARDRPRESREFRGARGAKFQIAPGSDLNRKPPAWVMAAELVETNRLWARMAAAIQPEWAEDLGAHLVKHSYGEPRWDERSGRAVTTEQVEVGPPERAAVEMAH
;
A
#
# COMPACT_ATOMS: atom_id res chain seq x y z
N MET A 1 -3.14 -0.79 -14.14
CA MET A 1 -3.63 -1.93 -13.36
C MET A 1 -4.49 -1.38 -12.23
N PRO A 2 -5.74 -1.78 -12.11
CA PRO A 2 -6.55 -1.38 -10.98
C PRO A 2 -5.94 -1.97 -9.71
N GLY A 3 -5.69 -1.16 -8.71
CA GLY A 3 -5.24 -1.63 -7.40
C GLY A 3 -3.87 -1.14 -6.92
N SER A 4 -3.17 -0.26 -7.65
CA SER A 4 -1.89 0.28 -7.19
C SER A 4 -1.53 1.61 -7.87
N ASP A 5 -1.43 2.65 -7.07
CA ASP A 5 -0.90 3.95 -7.50
C ASP A 5 0.61 3.86 -7.79
N LEU A 6 1.32 2.95 -7.10
CA LEU A 6 2.76 2.74 -7.27
C LEU A 6 3.09 2.18 -8.65
N LEU A 7 2.34 1.17 -9.10
CA LEU A 7 2.52 0.60 -10.44
C LEU A 7 2.17 1.60 -11.55
N ALA A 8 1.24 2.51 -11.30
CA ALA A 8 0.94 3.58 -12.24
C ALA A 8 2.17 4.51 -12.43
N LEU A 9 2.92 4.78 -11.35
CA LEU A 9 4.15 5.56 -11.44
C LEU A 9 5.28 4.81 -12.17
N VAL A 10 5.42 3.51 -11.95
CA VAL A 10 6.41 2.70 -12.68
C VAL A 10 6.11 2.77 -14.18
N LYS A 11 4.86 2.56 -14.58
CA LYS A 11 4.46 2.66 -16.00
C LYS A 11 4.67 4.07 -16.58
N LEU A 12 4.37 5.10 -15.80
CA LEU A 12 4.66 6.48 -16.23
C LEU A 12 6.16 6.70 -16.42
N TRP A 13 6.99 6.12 -15.55
CA TRP A 13 8.44 6.17 -15.69
C TRP A 13 8.92 5.52 -16.98
N ASP A 14 8.44 4.32 -17.29
CA ASP A 14 8.82 3.57 -18.49
C ASP A 14 8.40 4.32 -19.76
N HIS A 15 7.17 4.83 -19.78
CA HIS A 15 6.68 5.69 -20.86
C HIS A 15 7.60 6.92 -21.07
N LEU A 16 7.91 7.65 -19.99
CA LEU A 16 8.78 8.82 -20.07
C LEU A 16 10.22 8.46 -20.50
N ALA A 17 10.74 7.31 -20.07
CA ALA A 17 12.06 6.83 -20.45
C ALA A 17 12.11 6.48 -21.96
N GLU A 18 11.08 5.84 -22.49
CA GLU A 18 10.94 5.54 -23.91
C GLU A 18 10.84 6.82 -24.74
N ARG A 19 9.91 7.73 -24.37
CA ARG A 19 9.72 9.00 -25.10
C ARG A 19 10.99 9.85 -25.11
N ARG A 20 11.72 9.87 -24.03
CA ARG A 20 12.98 10.60 -23.93
C ARG A 20 14.08 10.03 -24.82
N ARG A 21 14.08 8.70 -25.08
CA ARG A 21 15.03 8.07 -26.02
C ARG A 21 14.66 8.38 -27.48
N ALA A 22 13.37 8.47 -27.77
CA ALA A 22 12.84 8.65 -29.12
C ALA A 22 12.84 10.10 -29.60
N LEU A 23 12.79 11.08 -28.69
CA LEU A 23 12.55 12.49 -29.00
C LEU A 23 13.74 13.39 -28.68
N SER A 24 13.85 14.49 -29.41
CA SER A 24 14.75 15.60 -29.04
C SER A 24 14.23 16.29 -27.75
N SER A 25 15.11 16.99 -27.04
CA SER A 25 14.75 17.71 -25.80
C SER A 25 13.56 18.66 -25.96
N ASN A 26 13.46 19.36 -27.10
CA ASN A 26 12.36 20.27 -27.35
C ASN A 26 11.04 19.53 -27.64
N GLN A 27 11.10 18.42 -28.35
CA GLN A 27 9.93 17.56 -28.60
C GLN A 27 9.45 16.94 -27.31
N PHE A 28 10.35 16.37 -26.52
CA PHE A 28 10.03 15.78 -25.21
C PHE A 28 9.37 16.80 -24.27
N ARG A 29 9.87 18.05 -24.23
CA ARG A 29 9.24 19.12 -23.44
C ARG A 29 7.82 19.45 -23.91
N ARG A 30 7.57 19.45 -25.24
CA ARG A 30 6.23 19.67 -25.82
C ARG A 30 5.28 18.54 -25.47
N GLU A 31 5.78 17.31 -25.54
CA GLU A 31 5.01 16.11 -25.20
C GLU A 31 4.63 16.06 -23.73
N CYS A 32 5.56 16.29 -22.81
CA CYS A 32 5.23 16.41 -21.38
C CYS A 32 4.08 17.43 -21.16
N ARG A 33 4.14 18.57 -21.87
CA ARG A 33 3.08 19.58 -21.76
C ARG A 33 1.74 19.10 -22.34
N ALA A 34 1.76 18.40 -23.46
CA ALA A 34 0.56 17.83 -24.09
C ALA A 34 -0.10 16.77 -23.20
N GLU A 35 0.69 16.02 -22.45
CA GLU A 35 0.25 15.02 -21.48
C GLU A 35 -0.04 15.62 -20.08
N HIS A 36 -0.09 16.94 -19.95
CA HIS A 36 -0.32 17.65 -18.68
C HIS A 36 0.74 17.39 -17.60
N LEU A 37 1.95 16.95 -18.00
CA LEU A 37 3.07 16.72 -17.10
C LEU A 37 3.92 17.97 -16.95
N ASN A 38 4.35 18.26 -15.72
CA ASN A 38 5.29 19.32 -15.46
C ASN A 38 6.70 18.87 -15.83
N PHE A 39 7.24 19.40 -16.93
CA PHE A 39 8.56 19.04 -17.46
C PHE A 39 9.68 19.25 -16.43
N LEU A 40 9.61 20.26 -15.58
CA LEU A 40 10.62 20.49 -14.55
C LEU A 40 10.61 19.35 -13.52
N ARG A 41 9.42 18.94 -13.07
CA ARG A 41 9.26 17.80 -12.16
C ARG A 41 9.72 16.47 -12.77
N VAL A 42 9.46 16.28 -14.05
CA VAL A 42 9.97 15.11 -14.77
C VAL A 42 11.50 15.11 -14.79
N ARG A 43 12.15 16.25 -15.01
CA ARG A 43 13.61 16.37 -14.95
C ARG A 43 14.15 16.09 -13.53
N GLU A 44 13.57 16.69 -12.53
CA GLU A 44 13.93 16.45 -11.12
C GLU A 44 13.82 14.96 -10.77
N TRP A 45 12.77 14.30 -11.22
CA TRP A 45 12.60 12.85 -11.01
C TRP A 45 13.69 12.03 -11.69
N ILE A 46 14.04 12.35 -12.95
CA ILE A 46 15.12 11.71 -13.68
C ILE A 46 16.47 11.91 -12.95
N ASP A 47 16.74 13.12 -12.47
CA ASP A 47 17.99 13.43 -11.79
C ASP A 47 18.07 12.73 -10.43
N LEU A 48 16.97 12.66 -9.68
CA LEU A 48 16.87 11.90 -8.44
C LEU A 48 17.12 10.41 -8.67
N HIS A 49 16.48 9.82 -9.68
CA HIS A 49 16.70 8.41 -10.04
C HIS A 49 18.19 8.12 -10.31
N ARG A 50 18.87 8.99 -11.07
CA ARG A 50 20.32 8.85 -11.32
C ARG A 50 21.15 8.93 -10.04
N GLN A 51 20.78 9.82 -9.12
CA GLN A 51 21.47 9.95 -7.83
C GLN A 51 21.29 8.68 -7.00
N LEU A 52 20.07 8.15 -6.91
CA LEU A 52 19.77 6.93 -6.19
C LEU A 52 20.46 5.71 -6.80
N THR A 53 20.50 5.59 -8.13
CA THR A 53 21.24 4.51 -8.83
C THR A 53 22.74 4.55 -8.52
N ARG A 54 23.33 5.75 -8.48
CA ARG A 54 24.75 5.90 -8.12
C ARG A 54 25.00 5.55 -6.65
N ALA A 55 24.08 5.92 -5.76
CA ALA A 55 24.19 5.58 -4.34
C ALA A 55 24.07 4.06 -4.12
N ALA A 56 23.12 3.42 -4.78
CA ALA A 56 22.92 1.97 -4.74
C ALA A 56 24.19 1.22 -5.23
N ALA A 57 24.78 1.68 -6.34
CA ALA A 57 26.01 1.10 -6.86
C ALA A 57 27.21 1.18 -5.88
N LYS A 58 27.29 2.23 -5.06
CA LYS A 58 28.30 2.35 -4.01
C LYS A 58 28.10 1.36 -2.85
N LEU A 59 26.87 0.89 -2.67
CA LEU A 59 26.49 -0.10 -1.67
C LEU A 59 26.49 -1.52 -2.26
N ASP A 60 27.04 -1.69 -3.47
CA ASP A 60 27.02 -2.94 -4.25
C ASP A 60 25.62 -3.52 -4.51
N ILE A 61 24.61 -2.66 -4.40
CA ILE A 61 23.22 -3.00 -4.76
C ILE A 61 23.10 -2.80 -6.28
N ARG A 62 23.06 -3.90 -7.01
CA ARG A 62 22.88 -3.89 -8.47
C ARG A 62 21.50 -4.41 -8.81
N PRO A 63 20.82 -3.84 -9.83
CA PRO A 63 19.63 -4.45 -10.37
C PRO A 63 19.99 -5.85 -10.90
N GLU A 64 19.42 -6.89 -10.33
CA GLU A 64 19.48 -8.20 -10.95
C GLU A 64 18.59 -8.16 -12.20
N ALA A 65 19.14 -8.54 -13.34
CA ALA A 65 18.33 -8.88 -14.50
C ALA A 65 17.56 -10.15 -14.11
N THR A 66 16.28 -10.03 -13.78
CA THR A 66 15.43 -11.20 -13.58
C THR A 66 15.46 -12.01 -14.87
N PRO A 67 15.88 -13.30 -14.84
CA PRO A 67 15.71 -14.16 -16.01
C PRO A 67 14.20 -14.31 -16.21
N THR A 68 13.67 -13.67 -17.24
CA THR A 68 12.34 -14.01 -17.73
C THR A 68 12.46 -15.34 -18.43
N ASP A 69 11.88 -16.39 -17.86
CA ASP A 69 11.85 -17.75 -18.40
C ASP A 69 10.99 -17.85 -19.69
N ASP A 70 10.45 -16.74 -20.15
CA ASP A 70 9.62 -16.64 -21.34
C ASP A 70 10.34 -15.76 -22.36
N GLY A 71 11.05 -16.40 -23.25
CA GLY A 71 11.83 -16.00 -24.42
C GLY A 71 11.44 -14.76 -25.26
N ASP A 72 10.82 -13.75 -24.71
CA ASP A 72 10.59 -12.44 -25.33
C ASP A 72 11.39 -11.36 -24.59
N GLY A 73 12.52 -10.97 -25.16
CA GLY A 73 13.56 -10.11 -24.60
C GLY A 73 13.17 -8.65 -24.40
N GLY A 74 12.05 -8.38 -23.76
CA GLY A 74 11.70 -7.10 -23.19
C GLY A 74 12.41 -6.93 -21.84
N ALA A 75 12.98 -5.77 -21.55
CA ALA A 75 13.54 -5.40 -20.25
C ALA A 75 12.50 -5.74 -19.16
N GLY A 76 12.81 -6.80 -18.35
CA GLY A 76 11.87 -7.57 -17.58
C GLY A 76 10.84 -6.74 -16.84
N ASP A 77 9.60 -6.93 -17.20
CA ASP A 77 8.46 -6.43 -16.43
C ASP A 77 8.53 -7.10 -15.05
N ALA A 78 9.08 -6.37 -14.07
CA ALA A 78 9.12 -6.88 -12.70
C ALA A 78 7.69 -7.23 -12.28
N HIS A 79 7.48 -8.45 -11.80
CA HIS A 79 6.15 -8.90 -11.39
C HIS A 79 5.57 -7.90 -10.38
N PRO A 80 4.33 -7.44 -10.55
CA PRO A 80 3.72 -6.42 -9.68
C PRO A 80 3.90 -6.68 -8.19
N ASP A 81 3.80 -7.93 -7.77
CA ASP A 81 3.97 -8.32 -6.37
C ASP A 81 5.39 -8.12 -5.86
N GLN A 82 6.40 -8.32 -6.72
CA GLN A 82 7.80 -8.08 -6.35
C GLN A 82 8.05 -6.59 -6.10
N VAL A 83 7.49 -5.72 -6.94
CA VAL A 83 7.55 -4.25 -6.74
C VAL A 83 6.87 -3.88 -5.42
N HIS A 84 5.68 -4.42 -5.16
CA HIS A 84 4.95 -4.13 -3.93
C HIS A 84 5.71 -4.63 -2.69
N ARG A 85 6.25 -5.86 -2.72
CA ARG A 85 7.04 -6.42 -1.60
C ARG A 85 8.30 -5.62 -1.34
N ALA A 86 9.01 -5.18 -2.38
CA ALA A 86 10.21 -4.36 -2.24
C ALA A 86 9.90 -3.01 -1.59
N VAL A 87 8.80 -2.35 -1.99
CA VAL A 87 8.36 -1.09 -1.39
C VAL A 87 7.85 -1.31 0.03
N LEU A 88 7.09 -2.38 0.26
CA LEU A 88 6.53 -2.73 1.57
C LEU A 88 7.62 -2.97 2.61
N ALA A 89 8.77 -3.54 2.25
CA ALA A 89 9.90 -3.74 3.16
C ALA A 89 10.36 -2.44 3.85
N GLY A 90 10.22 -1.29 3.16
CA GLY A 90 10.52 0.03 3.72
C GLY A 90 9.31 0.74 4.36
N LEU A 91 8.10 0.22 4.22
CA LEU A 91 6.84 0.88 4.59
C LEU A 91 5.98 0.07 5.56
N LEU A 92 6.56 -0.85 6.32
CA LEU A 92 5.83 -1.72 7.27
C LEU A 92 5.03 -0.93 8.32
N SER A 93 5.42 0.30 8.62
CA SER A 93 4.67 1.19 9.52
C SER A 93 3.48 1.90 8.87
N HIS A 94 3.36 1.85 7.54
CA HIS A 94 2.33 2.54 6.75
C HIS A 94 1.30 1.56 6.18
N ILE A 95 1.09 0.45 6.85
CA ILE A 95 0.08 -0.55 6.51
C ILE A 95 -1.23 -0.21 7.20
N GLY A 96 -2.34 -0.55 6.56
CA GLY A 96 -3.66 -0.46 7.18
C GLY A 96 -4.59 -1.57 6.76
N MET A 97 -5.37 -2.02 7.73
CA MET A 97 -6.46 -2.96 7.53
C MET A 97 -7.79 -2.21 7.47
N LYS A 98 -8.62 -2.52 6.49
CA LYS A 98 -9.96 -1.95 6.36
C LYS A 98 -10.81 -2.31 7.58
N GLU A 99 -11.35 -1.30 8.26
CA GLU A 99 -12.27 -1.54 9.37
C GLU A 99 -13.58 -2.14 8.85
N LYS A 100 -14.00 -3.25 9.47
CA LYS A 100 -15.36 -3.75 9.24
C LYS A 100 -16.34 -2.78 9.89
N PRO A 101 -17.51 -2.48 9.26
CA PRO A 101 -18.55 -1.71 9.94
C PRO A 101 -18.88 -2.43 11.25
N ASP A 102 -18.82 -1.71 12.37
CA ASP A 102 -19.26 -2.27 13.64
C ASP A 102 -20.75 -2.60 13.54
N ASP A 103 -21.12 -3.87 13.64
CA ASP A 103 -22.49 -4.34 13.72
C ASP A 103 -23.25 -3.75 14.94
N LYS A 104 -22.50 -3.10 15.86
CA LYS A 104 -23.06 -2.46 17.06
C LYS A 104 -23.54 -1.02 16.85
N ALA A 105 -23.20 -0.36 15.75
CA ALA A 105 -23.70 0.99 15.47
C ALA A 105 -25.18 1.03 15.01
N GLY A 106 -25.75 -0.12 14.66
CA GLY A 106 -27.14 -0.26 14.21
C GLY A 106 -28.20 -0.34 15.30
N SER A 107 -27.85 -0.41 16.61
CA SER A 107 -28.83 -0.70 17.67
C SER A 107 -29.33 0.51 18.46
N LYS A 108 -29.01 1.75 18.07
CA LYS A 108 -29.45 2.96 18.78
C LYS A 108 -30.13 4.00 17.87
N ALA A 109 -31.03 3.60 17.01
CA ALA A 109 -32.02 4.51 16.43
C ALA A 109 -33.28 3.72 16.01
N ALA A 110 -34.01 3.20 16.99
CA ALA A 110 -35.41 2.86 16.79
C ALA A 110 -36.22 4.18 16.82
N GLY A 111 -36.27 4.86 15.68
CA GLY A 111 -37.27 5.90 15.40
C GLY A 111 -38.50 5.29 14.79
N PRO A 112 -39.70 5.94 14.89
CA PRO A 112 -40.97 5.36 14.53
C PRO A 112 -41.08 5.02 13.03
N PRO A 113 -41.90 3.99 12.66
CA PRO A 113 -42.01 3.52 11.28
C PRO A 113 -42.87 4.46 10.45
N GLY A 114 -42.29 5.28 9.62
CA GLY A 114 -43.03 6.15 8.73
C GLY A 114 -42.15 6.83 7.70
N GLY A 115 -42.05 6.29 6.49
CA GLY A 115 -41.41 7.01 5.40
C GLY A 115 -40.83 6.08 4.33
N ARG A 116 -41.44 6.09 3.17
CA ARG A 116 -41.05 5.39 1.94
C ARG A 116 -39.73 5.94 1.43
N ASP A 117 -38.61 5.29 1.73
CA ASP A 117 -37.35 5.39 0.94
C ASP A 117 -36.41 4.23 1.29
N ARG A 118 -36.83 2.99 0.96
CA ARG A 118 -36.05 1.75 1.20
C ARG A 118 -34.85 1.53 0.24
N ALA A 119 -34.49 2.53 -0.55
CA ALA A 119 -33.45 2.37 -1.60
C ALA A 119 -32.07 2.92 -1.23
N ARG A 120 -31.86 3.46 -0.02
CA ARG A 120 -30.58 4.13 0.36
C ARG A 120 -29.84 3.55 1.56
N ASP A 121 -30.36 2.48 2.15
CA ASP A 121 -29.75 1.91 3.37
C ASP A 121 -28.92 0.64 3.04
N ARG A 122 -28.04 0.74 2.03
CA ARG A 122 -26.89 -0.17 1.98
C ARG A 122 -25.92 0.32 3.04
N PRO A 123 -25.45 -0.56 3.96
CA PRO A 123 -24.42 -0.19 4.92
C PRO A 123 -23.28 0.47 4.13
N ARG A 124 -22.98 1.73 4.41
CA ARG A 124 -21.81 2.40 3.82
C ARG A 124 -20.61 1.60 4.26
N GLU A 125 -20.03 0.84 3.35
CA GLU A 125 -18.76 0.15 3.62
C GLU A 125 -17.82 1.16 4.26
N SER A 126 -17.26 0.80 5.40
CA SER A 126 -16.27 1.65 6.05
C SER A 126 -15.14 1.92 5.06
N ARG A 127 -14.83 3.19 4.86
CA ARG A 127 -13.66 3.62 4.08
C ARG A 127 -12.46 3.89 4.96
N GLU A 128 -12.59 3.60 6.25
CA GLU A 128 -11.52 3.77 7.23
C GLU A 128 -10.64 2.54 7.30
N PHE A 129 -9.36 2.80 7.39
CA PHE A 129 -8.33 1.81 7.62
C PHE A 129 -7.73 2.06 8.99
N ARG A 130 -7.49 0.98 9.72
CA ARG A 130 -6.74 0.99 10.95
C ARG A 130 -5.29 0.63 10.64
N GLY A 131 -4.41 1.58 10.86
CA GLY A 131 -2.96 1.44 10.68
C GLY A 131 -2.24 1.13 11.98
N ALA A 132 -0.92 1.20 11.92
CA ALA A 132 -0.04 1.02 13.06
C ALA A 132 -0.41 1.98 14.21
N ARG A 133 -0.25 1.51 15.45
CA ARG A 133 -0.59 2.26 16.69
C ARG A 133 -2.05 2.74 16.77
N GLY A 134 -2.95 2.06 16.05
CA GLY A 134 -4.38 2.43 16.05
C GLY A 134 -4.71 3.70 15.25
N ALA A 135 -3.78 4.24 14.47
CA ALA A 135 -4.03 5.38 13.60
C ALA A 135 -5.13 5.04 12.59
N LYS A 136 -6.11 5.94 12.45
CA LYS A 136 -7.19 5.79 11.47
C LYS A 136 -6.95 6.70 10.29
N PHE A 137 -7.00 6.15 9.09
CA PHE A 137 -6.80 6.90 7.87
C PHE A 137 -7.76 6.46 6.76
N GLN A 138 -7.84 7.26 5.71
CA GLN A 138 -8.62 6.96 4.50
C GLN A 138 -7.72 7.09 3.28
N ILE A 139 -8.04 6.34 2.23
CA ILE A 139 -7.35 6.46 0.94
C ILE A 139 -7.72 7.80 0.30
N ALA A 140 -6.73 8.53 -0.20
CA ALA A 140 -6.94 9.82 -0.84
C ALA A 140 -7.90 9.71 -2.05
N PRO A 141 -8.77 10.70 -2.29
CA PRO A 141 -9.78 10.65 -3.36
C PRO A 141 -9.20 10.47 -4.77
N GLY A 142 -7.94 10.88 -4.98
CA GLY A 142 -7.25 10.74 -6.26
C GLY A 142 -6.72 9.34 -6.57
N SER A 143 -6.74 8.41 -5.61
CA SER A 143 -6.32 7.02 -5.81
C SER A 143 -7.43 6.19 -6.46
N ASP A 144 -7.07 5.32 -7.38
CA ASP A 144 -8.01 4.34 -7.97
C ASP A 144 -8.57 3.38 -6.92
N LEU A 145 -7.81 3.12 -5.87
CA LEU A 145 -8.22 2.28 -4.74
C LEU A 145 -9.39 2.85 -3.94
N ASN A 146 -9.63 4.16 -4.01
CA ASN A 146 -10.73 4.79 -3.30
C ASN A 146 -12.12 4.35 -3.82
N ARG A 147 -12.20 3.88 -5.07
CA ARG A 147 -13.46 3.37 -5.66
C ARG A 147 -13.82 1.99 -5.13
N LYS A 148 -12.82 1.12 -4.95
CA LYS A 148 -12.95 -0.24 -4.43
C LYS A 148 -11.84 -0.51 -3.42
N PRO A 149 -12.02 -0.06 -2.16
CA PRO A 149 -10.98 -0.19 -1.15
C PRO A 149 -10.67 -1.65 -0.84
N PRO A 150 -9.39 -2.08 -0.89
CA PRO A 150 -8.98 -3.44 -0.56
C PRO A 150 -9.10 -3.72 0.95
N ALA A 151 -8.95 -4.98 1.35
CA ALA A 151 -8.92 -5.36 2.76
C ALA A 151 -7.66 -4.84 3.48
N TRP A 152 -6.52 -4.88 2.77
CA TRP A 152 -5.24 -4.41 3.26
C TRP A 152 -4.59 -3.47 2.26
N VAL A 153 -3.94 -2.44 2.79
CA VAL A 153 -3.31 -1.38 1.99
C VAL A 153 -1.97 -0.98 2.60
N MET A 154 -1.00 -0.66 1.76
CA MET A 154 0.15 0.14 2.14
C MET A 154 0.05 1.53 1.53
N ALA A 155 0.60 2.53 2.19
CA ALA A 155 0.66 3.90 1.71
C ALA A 155 2.11 4.39 1.69
N ALA A 156 2.53 5.03 0.61
CA ALA A 156 3.85 5.66 0.57
C ALA A 156 3.93 6.87 1.52
N GLU A 157 2.81 7.56 1.70
CA GLU A 157 2.74 8.76 2.52
C GLU A 157 1.41 8.81 3.27
N LEU A 158 1.48 9.18 4.56
CA LEU A 158 0.32 9.52 5.38
C LEU A 158 0.34 11.03 5.65
N VAL A 159 -0.63 11.75 5.11
CA VAL A 159 -0.73 13.21 5.20
C VAL A 159 -1.87 13.60 6.11
N GLU A 160 -1.58 14.31 7.17
CA GLU A 160 -2.56 14.83 8.10
C GLU A 160 -3.05 16.21 7.64
N THR A 161 -4.38 16.35 7.54
CA THR A 161 -5.06 17.62 7.32
C THR A 161 -6.19 17.74 8.33
N ASN A 162 -7.46 17.76 7.91
CA ASN A 162 -8.61 17.57 8.79
C ASN A 162 -8.80 16.09 9.20
N ARG A 163 -8.13 15.19 8.51
CA ARG A 163 -8.01 13.75 8.77
C ARG A 163 -6.72 13.23 8.16
N LEU A 164 -6.36 11.99 8.49
CA LEU A 164 -5.18 11.32 7.93
C LEU A 164 -5.53 10.68 6.59
N TRP A 165 -4.78 11.01 5.55
CA TRP A 165 -4.94 10.52 4.20
C TRP A 165 -3.77 9.66 3.76
N ALA A 166 -4.06 8.46 3.27
CA ALA A 166 -3.09 7.63 2.58
C ALA A 166 -2.95 8.08 1.12
N ARG A 167 -1.78 8.56 0.75
CA ARG A 167 -1.43 8.94 -0.62
C ARG A 167 -0.52 7.89 -1.23
N MET A 168 -0.68 7.68 -2.54
CA MET A 168 0.10 6.70 -3.29
C MET A 168 0.02 5.31 -2.64
N ALA A 169 -1.20 4.79 -2.63
CA ALA A 169 -1.53 3.55 -1.98
C ALA A 169 -1.46 2.34 -2.93
N ALA A 170 -1.22 1.18 -2.38
CA ALA A 170 -1.31 -0.10 -3.09
C ALA A 170 -1.97 -1.15 -2.22
N ALA A 171 -2.76 -2.04 -2.85
CA ALA A 171 -3.29 -3.22 -2.20
C ALA A 171 -2.13 -4.18 -1.86
N ILE A 172 -2.18 -4.79 -0.69
CA ILE A 172 -1.19 -5.78 -0.24
C ILE A 172 -1.89 -7.04 0.27
N GLN A 173 -1.13 -8.10 0.34
CA GLN A 173 -1.51 -9.33 1.04
C GLN A 173 -0.91 -9.29 2.45
N PRO A 174 -1.67 -9.64 3.50
CA PRO A 174 -1.18 -9.58 4.88
C PRO A 174 0.05 -10.47 5.10
N GLU A 175 0.12 -11.60 4.40
CA GLU A 175 1.24 -12.56 4.46
C GLU A 175 2.58 -11.89 4.09
N TRP A 176 2.57 -10.93 3.17
CA TRP A 176 3.79 -10.18 2.82
C TRP A 176 4.30 -9.34 3.98
N ALA A 177 3.40 -8.79 4.78
CA ALA A 177 3.78 -8.00 5.95
C ALA A 177 4.35 -8.90 7.06
N GLU A 178 3.82 -10.10 7.22
CA GLU A 178 4.33 -11.11 8.15
C GLU A 178 5.73 -11.58 7.74
N ASP A 179 5.91 -11.96 6.46
CA ASP A 179 7.19 -12.40 5.92
C ASP A 179 8.30 -11.34 6.08
N LEU A 180 8.00 -10.09 5.66
CA LEU A 180 8.96 -9.00 5.66
C LEU A 180 9.20 -8.42 7.04
N GLY A 181 8.17 -8.44 7.87
CA GLY A 181 8.15 -7.88 9.22
C GLY A 181 8.29 -8.90 10.33
N ALA A 182 8.79 -10.10 10.08
CA ALA A 182 8.86 -11.18 11.07
C ALA A 182 9.52 -10.74 12.41
N HIS A 183 10.48 -9.85 12.34
CA HIS A 183 11.16 -9.26 13.50
C HIS A 183 10.31 -8.20 14.25
N LEU A 184 9.20 -7.75 13.67
CA LEU A 184 8.28 -6.74 14.21
C LEU A 184 6.92 -7.35 14.57
N VAL A 185 6.72 -8.62 14.28
CA VAL A 185 5.44 -9.30 14.44
C VAL A 185 5.35 -9.90 15.84
N LYS A 186 4.27 -9.54 16.54
CA LYS A 186 3.84 -10.21 17.77
C LYS A 186 2.66 -11.11 17.44
N HIS A 187 2.83 -12.40 17.71
CA HIS A 187 1.73 -13.37 17.65
C HIS A 187 1.11 -13.51 19.03
N SER A 188 -0.19 -13.33 19.13
CA SER A 188 -0.95 -13.62 20.32
C SER A 188 -2.09 -14.58 19.97
N TYR A 189 -2.28 -15.60 20.78
CA TYR A 189 -3.29 -16.63 20.57
C TYR A 189 -4.40 -16.42 21.58
N GLY A 190 -5.65 -16.34 21.11
CA GLY A 190 -6.82 -16.31 21.96
C GLY A 190 -7.07 -17.64 22.63
N GLU A 191 -8.06 -17.69 23.54
CA GLU A 191 -8.45 -18.95 24.17
C GLU A 191 -8.95 -19.95 23.12
N PRO A 192 -8.47 -21.19 23.13
CA PRO A 192 -8.96 -22.22 22.23
C PRO A 192 -10.43 -22.52 22.51
N ARG A 193 -11.25 -22.54 21.45
CA ARG A 193 -12.65 -22.93 21.52
C ARG A 193 -12.94 -24.11 20.61
N TRP A 194 -13.89 -24.94 20.99
CA TRP A 194 -14.34 -26.04 20.15
C TRP A 194 -15.24 -25.51 19.03
N ASP A 195 -14.91 -25.82 17.80
CA ASP A 195 -15.78 -25.53 16.65
C ASP A 195 -16.55 -26.81 16.27
N GLU A 196 -17.85 -26.79 16.52
CA GLU A 196 -18.72 -27.93 16.27
C GLU A 196 -18.86 -28.30 14.79
N ARG A 197 -18.64 -27.33 13.87
CA ARG A 197 -18.74 -27.58 12.42
C ARG A 197 -17.53 -28.34 11.88
N SER A 198 -16.35 -28.01 12.34
CA SER A 198 -15.10 -28.66 11.89
C SER A 198 -14.69 -29.83 12.80
N GLY A 199 -15.31 -29.97 13.98
CA GLY A 199 -14.94 -31.01 14.97
C GLY A 199 -13.52 -30.84 15.51
N ARG A 200 -13.00 -29.62 15.57
CA ARG A 200 -11.62 -29.31 16.00
C ARG A 200 -11.61 -28.15 17.00
N ALA A 201 -10.57 -28.15 17.82
CA ALA A 201 -10.26 -26.96 18.61
C ALA A 201 -9.66 -25.88 17.68
N VAL A 202 -10.26 -24.70 17.70
CA VAL A 202 -9.79 -23.53 16.93
C VAL A 202 -9.42 -22.43 17.92
N THR A 203 -8.35 -21.70 17.63
CA THR A 203 -7.97 -20.49 18.33
C THR A 203 -7.92 -19.32 17.36
N THR A 204 -8.12 -18.11 17.87
CA THR A 204 -7.95 -16.90 17.08
C THR A 204 -6.51 -16.46 17.24
N GLU A 205 -5.76 -16.46 16.16
CA GLU A 205 -4.44 -15.85 16.12
C GLU A 205 -4.62 -14.35 15.82
N GLN A 206 -4.00 -13.51 16.66
CA GLN A 206 -3.89 -12.07 16.42
C GLN A 206 -2.44 -11.76 16.10
N VAL A 207 -2.24 -11.18 14.93
CA VAL A 207 -0.93 -10.75 14.45
C VAL A 207 -0.87 -9.22 14.56
N GLU A 208 0.02 -8.73 15.41
CA GLU A 208 0.30 -7.31 15.55
C GLU A 208 1.64 -6.99 14.93
N VAL A 209 1.67 -6.03 14.00
CA VAL A 209 2.92 -5.47 13.46
C VAL A 209 3.20 -4.16 14.20
N GLY A 210 4.20 -4.18 15.07
CA GLY A 210 4.60 -3.03 15.90
C GLY A 210 6.03 -2.61 15.65
N PRO A 211 6.44 -1.40 16.11
CA PRO A 211 7.86 -1.05 16.13
C PRO A 211 8.59 -2.01 17.09
N PRO A 212 9.88 -2.32 16.82
CA PRO A 212 10.67 -3.11 17.74
C PRO A 212 10.62 -2.44 19.12
N GLU A 213 10.24 -3.20 20.15
CA GLU A 213 10.43 -2.74 21.51
C GLU A 213 11.90 -2.39 21.64
N ARG A 214 12.21 -1.15 22.05
CA ARG A 214 13.56 -0.81 22.46
C ARG A 214 13.89 -1.82 23.53
N ALA A 215 14.79 -2.75 23.24
CA ALA A 215 15.37 -3.59 24.23
C ALA A 215 15.86 -2.66 25.34
N ALA A 216 15.28 -2.74 26.51
CA ALA A 216 15.77 -2.08 27.67
C ALA A 216 17.17 -2.69 27.90
N VAL A 217 18.18 -1.96 27.48
CA VAL A 217 19.55 -2.27 27.88
C VAL A 217 19.60 -1.91 29.35
N GLU A 218 19.29 -2.89 30.17
CA GLU A 218 19.53 -2.86 31.61
C GLU A 218 21.03 -2.85 31.80
N MET A 219 21.58 -1.65 31.90
CA MET A 219 22.98 -1.48 32.33
C MET A 219 22.99 -1.80 33.82
N ALA A 220 23.31 -3.05 34.14
CA ALA A 220 23.74 -3.42 35.47
C ALA A 220 25.02 -2.64 35.80
N HIS A 221 24.95 -1.81 36.82
CA HIS A 221 26.07 -1.23 37.54
C HIS A 221 26.60 -2.22 38.55
#